data_3da22120d918d2899e78bb8854f7a170
#
_entry.id   3da22120d918d2899e78bb8854f7a170
#
_cell.length_a   1.000
_cell.length_b   1.000
_cell.length_c   1.000
_cell.angle_alpha   90.00
_cell.angle_beta   90.00
_cell.angle_gamma   90.00
#
_symmetry.space_group_name_H-M   'P 1'
#
loop_
_entity.id
_entity.type
_entity.pdbx_description
1 polymer ?
#
loop_
_entity_poly.entity_id
_entity_poly.type
_entity_poly.pdbx_seq_one_letter_code
_entity_poly.pdbx_strand_id
1 'polypeptide(L)'
;MKFSEAMIAGGLKCPVEQQIRDEMWVKLMGNAVFNPLSVLTGATLAAMCRHPRTRELAATMMAEALEIAHKAGAQPSVSIERRLAGAERVGEHKTSTLQDLEAGKPLELAAIIDAVVELADLTETDAPAMRAVAAACALLAETREADKTQAGGGARPVASAS
;
A
#
# COMPACT_ATOMS: atom_id res chain seq x y z
N MET A 1 -16.86 16.02 19.67
CA MET A 1 -16.18 17.29 20.00
C MET A 1 -15.30 17.16 21.23
N LYS A 2 -15.80 16.76 22.40
CA LYS A 2 -14.99 16.69 23.66
C LYS A 2 -13.67 15.89 23.56
N PHE A 3 -13.62 14.79 22.81
CA PHE A 3 -12.40 13.99 22.64
C PHE A 3 -11.34 14.75 21.82
N SER A 4 -11.72 15.32 20.69
CA SER A 4 -10.82 16.11 19.84
C SER A 4 -10.26 17.33 20.62
N GLU A 5 -11.12 18.03 21.36
CA GLU A 5 -10.70 19.17 22.20
C GLU A 5 -9.66 18.76 23.25
N ALA A 6 -9.85 17.61 23.91
CA ALA A 6 -8.89 17.11 24.90
C ALA A 6 -7.55 16.73 24.25
N MET A 7 -7.56 16.10 23.07
CA MET A 7 -6.36 15.75 22.33
C MET A 7 -5.59 16.99 21.87
N ILE A 8 -6.30 18.01 21.38
CA ILE A 8 -5.71 19.29 20.96
C ILE A 8 -5.12 20.04 22.16
N ALA A 9 -5.82 20.06 23.29
CA ALA A 9 -5.30 20.65 24.52
C ALA A 9 -4.04 19.95 25.04
N GLY A 10 -3.89 18.64 24.75
CA GLY A 10 -2.68 17.85 25.00
C GLY A 10 -1.56 18.03 23.95
N GLY A 11 -1.70 18.97 23.00
CA GLY A 11 -0.69 19.26 21.97
C GLY A 11 -0.73 18.34 20.74
N LEU A 12 -1.74 17.49 20.60
CA LEU A 12 -1.90 16.58 19.46
C LEU A 12 -2.78 17.22 18.38
N LYS A 13 -2.47 16.93 17.11
CA LYS A 13 -3.35 17.28 16.00
C LYS A 13 -4.50 16.28 15.94
N CYS A 14 -5.71 16.71 16.21
CA CYS A 14 -6.91 15.88 16.18
C CYS A 14 -8.08 16.66 15.57
N PRO A 15 -8.04 17.01 14.26
CA PRO A 15 -9.15 17.64 13.59
C PRO A 15 -10.35 16.68 13.52
N VAL A 16 -11.55 17.25 13.51
CA VAL A 16 -12.77 16.48 13.23
C VAL A 16 -13.13 16.68 11.77
N GLU A 17 -12.94 15.63 10.99
CA GLU A 17 -13.23 15.66 9.55
C GLU A 17 -14.71 15.36 9.29
N GLN A 18 -15.36 16.22 8.49
CA GLN A 18 -16.77 16.05 8.11
C GLN A 18 -16.94 14.91 7.11
N GLN A 19 -15.97 14.70 6.23
CA GLN A 19 -15.95 13.69 5.19
C GLN A 19 -14.77 12.73 5.39
N ILE A 20 -14.76 12.04 6.52
CA ILE A 20 -13.64 11.14 6.87
C ILE A 20 -13.36 10.06 5.81
N ARG A 21 -14.39 9.62 5.07
CA ARG A 21 -14.22 8.65 3.98
C ARG A 21 -13.34 9.18 2.86
N ASP A 22 -13.45 10.45 2.52
CA ASP A 22 -12.64 11.06 1.47
C ASP A 22 -11.16 11.09 1.87
N GLU A 23 -10.88 11.46 3.12
CA GLU A 23 -9.53 11.43 3.68
C GLU A 23 -8.95 10.01 3.78
N MET A 24 -9.78 9.02 4.15
CA MET A 24 -9.39 7.61 4.13
C MET A 24 -9.01 7.16 2.72
N TRP A 25 -9.78 7.54 1.70
CA TRP A 25 -9.48 7.22 0.31
C TRP A 25 -8.20 7.90 -0.18
N VAL A 26 -7.94 9.15 0.20
CA VAL A 26 -6.67 9.83 -0.11
C VAL A 26 -5.48 9.05 0.45
N LYS A 27 -5.58 8.54 1.67
CA LYS A 27 -4.53 7.71 2.29
C LYS A 27 -4.44 6.33 1.62
N LEU A 28 -5.58 5.66 1.44
CA LEU A 28 -5.64 4.32 0.84
C LEU A 28 -5.07 4.31 -0.57
N MET A 29 -5.42 5.27 -1.42
CA MET A 29 -4.88 5.42 -2.76
C MET A 29 -3.35 5.47 -2.77
N GLY A 30 -2.74 6.23 -1.85
CA GLY A 30 -1.28 6.28 -1.72
C GLY A 30 -0.69 4.91 -1.33
N ASN A 31 -1.28 4.25 -0.35
CA ASN A 31 -0.80 2.96 0.15
C ASN A 31 -1.03 1.84 -0.88
N ALA A 32 -2.21 1.78 -1.53
CA ALA A 32 -2.53 0.77 -2.53
C ALA A 32 -1.68 0.86 -3.80
N VAL A 33 -1.03 2.00 -4.03
CA VAL A 33 -0.11 2.19 -5.16
C VAL A 33 1.35 2.00 -4.74
N PHE A 34 1.82 2.75 -3.75
CA PHE A 34 3.25 2.76 -3.45
C PHE A 34 3.72 1.54 -2.66
N ASN A 35 2.91 0.96 -1.78
CA ASN A 35 3.33 -0.21 -1.01
C ASN A 35 3.58 -1.43 -1.92
N PRO A 36 2.63 -1.82 -2.81
CA PRO A 36 2.87 -2.91 -3.74
C PRO A 36 4.06 -2.66 -4.67
N LEU A 37 4.14 -1.47 -5.27
CA LEU A 37 5.25 -1.14 -6.16
C LEU A 37 6.60 -1.17 -5.45
N SER A 38 6.66 -0.72 -4.19
CA SER A 38 7.89 -0.74 -3.41
C SER A 38 8.38 -2.15 -3.09
N VAL A 39 7.49 -3.08 -2.76
CA VAL A 39 7.90 -4.48 -2.48
C VAL A 39 8.30 -5.25 -3.72
N LEU A 40 7.67 -4.96 -4.87
CA LEU A 40 8.02 -5.58 -6.15
C LEU A 40 9.37 -5.07 -6.69
N THR A 41 9.73 -3.82 -6.39
CA THR A 41 10.91 -3.17 -6.97
C THR A 41 12.07 -2.98 -5.99
N GLY A 42 11.82 -3.06 -4.70
CA GLY A 42 12.79 -2.68 -3.66
C GLY A 42 13.05 -1.15 -3.59
N ALA A 43 12.30 -0.34 -4.32
CA ALA A 43 12.56 1.07 -4.51
C ALA A 43 11.97 1.96 -3.42
N THR A 44 12.61 3.12 -3.19
CA THR A 44 12.11 4.19 -2.33
C THR A 44 11.00 4.99 -3.02
N LEU A 45 10.24 5.79 -2.25
CA LEU A 45 9.20 6.67 -2.80
C LEU A 45 9.75 7.61 -3.87
N ALA A 46 10.88 8.25 -3.60
CA ALA A 46 11.52 9.15 -4.57
C ALA A 46 11.97 8.41 -5.84
N ALA A 47 12.58 7.23 -5.71
CA ALA A 47 13.03 6.45 -6.85
C ALA A 47 11.85 6.04 -7.77
N MET A 48 10.74 5.57 -7.19
CA MET A 48 9.53 5.22 -7.95
C MET A 48 8.93 6.43 -8.69
N CYS A 49 8.91 7.61 -8.04
CA CYS A 49 8.36 8.83 -8.64
C CYS A 49 9.26 9.47 -9.69
N ARG A 50 10.58 9.32 -9.61
CA ARG A 50 11.55 9.86 -10.57
C ARG A 50 11.70 9.00 -11.81
N HIS A 51 11.50 7.69 -11.69
CA HIS A 51 11.60 6.80 -12.83
C HIS A 51 10.35 6.92 -13.72
N PRO A 52 10.45 7.29 -15.01
CA PRO A 52 9.30 7.67 -15.81
C PRO A 52 8.21 6.61 -15.90
N ARG A 53 8.59 5.35 -16.13
CA ARG A 53 7.62 4.25 -16.29
C ARG A 53 6.90 3.86 -15.00
N THR A 54 7.59 3.89 -13.85
CA THR A 54 6.95 3.63 -12.56
C THR A 54 6.08 4.80 -12.10
N ARG A 55 6.47 6.04 -12.44
CA ARG A 55 5.62 7.22 -12.22
C ARG A 55 4.32 7.12 -13.02
N GLU A 56 4.41 6.75 -14.31
CA GLU A 56 3.25 6.55 -15.18
C GLU A 56 2.34 5.42 -14.66
N LEU A 57 2.91 4.28 -14.28
CA LEU A 57 2.17 3.18 -13.68
C LEU A 57 1.47 3.62 -12.37
N ALA A 58 2.18 4.31 -11.49
CA ALA A 58 1.60 4.84 -10.25
C ALA A 58 0.46 5.83 -10.52
N ALA A 59 0.60 6.70 -11.54
CA ALA A 59 -0.46 7.62 -11.94
C ALA A 59 -1.70 6.87 -12.46
N THR A 60 -1.51 5.84 -13.28
CA THR A 60 -2.60 4.99 -13.80
C THR A 60 -3.33 4.28 -12.65
N MET A 61 -2.60 3.63 -11.74
CA MET A 61 -3.19 2.97 -10.57
C MET A 61 -3.94 3.96 -9.67
N MET A 62 -3.43 5.19 -9.49
CA MET A 62 -4.14 6.23 -8.73
C MET A 62 -5.42 6.67 -9.43
N ALA A 63 -5.45 6.74 -10.77
CA ALA A 63 -6.65 7.07 -11.52
C ALA A 63 -7.72 5.99 -11.37
N GLU A 64 -7.34 4.71 -11.48
CA GLU A 64 -8.23 3.57 -11.22
C GLU A 64 -8.80 3.62 -9.78
N ALA A 65 -7.95 3.86 -8.77
CA ALA A 65 -8.39 3.96 -7.38
C ALA A 65 -9.35 5.14 -7.13
N LEU A 66 -9.14 6.28 -7.81
CA LEU A 66 -10.05 7.43 -7.74
C LEU A 66 -11.42 7.11 -8.36
N GLU A 67 -11.45 6.42 -9.48
CA GLU A 67 -12.71 6.01 -10.11
C GLU A 67 -13.50 5.06 -9.20
N ILE A 68 -12.81 4.07 -8.61
CA ILE A 68 -13.41 3.17 -7.61
C ILE A 68 -13.97 3.96 -6.42
N ALA A 69 -13.20 4.92 -5.88
CA ALA A 69 -13.63 5.77 -4.77
C ALA A 69 -14.90 6.54 -5.10
N HIS A 70 -14.96 7.15 -6.28
CA HIS A 70 -16.14 7.92 -6.74
C HIS A 70 -17.37 7.03 -6.86
N LYS A 71 -17.25 5.86 -7.47
CA LYS A 71 -18.35 4.89 -7.60
C LYS A 71 -18.77 4.32 -6.24
N ALA A 72 -17.85 4.20 -5.30
CA ALA A 72 -18.14 3.82 -3.91
C ALA A 72 -18.73 4.98 -3.06
N GLY A 73 -18.98 6.13 -3.66
CA GLY A 73 -19.63 7.29 -3.03
C GLY A 73 -18.70 8.22 -2.24
N ALA A 74 -17.39 8.06 -2.34
CA ALA A 74 -16.41 9.00 -1.80
C ALA A 74 -16.04 10.07 -2.85
N GLN A 75 -15.58 11.23 -2.39
CA GLN A 75 -15.17 12.34 -3.25
C GLN A 75 -13.80 12.88 -2.82
N PRO A 76 -12.74 12.06 -2.90
CA PRO A 76 -11.41 12.48 -2.45
C PRO A 76 -10.91 13.67 -3.28
N SER A 77 -10.64 14.79 -2.61
CA SER A 77 -10.23 16.05 -3.24
C SER A 77 -8.70 16.14 -3.34
N VAL A 78 -8.11 15.30 -4.21
CA VAL A 78 -6.65 15.32 -4.41
C VAL A 78 -6.29 15.09 -5.87
N SER A 79 -5.35 15.88 -6.39
CA SER A 79 -4.81 15.60 -7.72
C SER A 79 -3.72 14.54 -7.65
N ILE A 80 -3.71 13.62 -8.63
CA ILE A 80 -2.71 12.57 -8.78
C ILE A 80 -1.31 13.17 -8.81
N GLU A 81 -1.12 14.24 -9.60
CA GLU A 81 0.17 14.92 -9.72
C GLU A 81 0.66 15.47 -8.38
N ARG A 82 -0.21 16.04 -7.58
CA ARG A 82 0.12 16.53 -6.23
C ARG A 82 0.51 15.38 -5.29
N ARG A 83 -0.12 14.21 -5.43
CA ARG A 83 0.22 13.00 -4.66
C ARG A 83 1.59 12.46 -5.05
N LEU A 84 1.87 12.34 -6.34
CA LEU A 84 3.18 11.90 -6.86
C LEU A 84 4.30 12.86 -6.43
N ALA A 85 4.09 14.16 -6.61
CA ALA A 85 5.05 15.18 -6.16
C ALA A 85 5.23 15.18 -4.64
N GLY A 86 4.17 14.88 -3.88
CA GLY A 86 4.23 14.70 -2.43
C GLY A 86 5.10 13.52 -2.03
N ALA A 87 4.88 12.36 -2.65
CA ALA A 87 5.67 11.15 -2.41
C ALA A 87 7.14 11.33 -2.81
N GLU A 88 7.43 12.02 -3.91
CA GLU A 88 8.78 12.34 -4.32
C GLU A 88 9.51 13.22 -3.29
N ARG A 89 8.82 14.21 -2.70
CA ARG A 89 9.39 15.09 -1.66
C ARG A 89 9.68 14.39 -0.34
N VAL A 90 9.00 13.26 -0.04
CA VAL A 90 9.35 12.43 1.12
C VAL A 90 10.78 11.89 1.01
N GLY A 91 11.31 11.78 -0.21
CA GLY A 91 12.69 11.42 -0.46
C GLY A 91 12.95 9.92 -0.47
N GLU A 92 14.16 9.55 -0.08
CA GLU A 92 14.62 8.14 -0.10
C GLU A 92 14.03 7.31 1.05
N HIS A 93 12.75 7.52 1.31
CA HIS A 93 12.02 6.79 2.33
C HIS A 93 11.41 5.51 1.76
N LYS A 94 11.63 4.39 2.46
CA LYS A 94 11.01 3.10 2.17
C LYS A 94 9.60 3.07 2.76
N THR A 95 8.65 2.51 2.03
CA THR A 95 7.31 2.28 2.59
C THR A 95 7.37 1.33 3.79
N SER A 96 6.39 1.40 4.69
CA SER A 96 6.31 0.48 5.83
C SER A 96 6.30 -0.98 5.38
N THR A 97 5.57 -1.28 4.30
CA THR A 97 5.48 -2.64 3.74
C THR A 97 6.82 -3.13 3.20
N LEU A 98 7.63 -2.27 2.58
CA LEU A 98 8.99 -2.64 2.17
C LEU A 98 9.90 -2.89 3.38
N GLN A 99 9.78 -2.08 4.43
CA GLN A 99 10.53 -2.31 5.68
C GLN A 99 10.13 -3.63 6.34
N ASP A 100 8.84 -3.98 6.34
CA ASP A 100 8.35 -5.25 6.87
C ASP A 100 8.83 -6.44 6.01
N LEU A 101 8.87 -6.27 4.67
CA LEU A 101 9.45 -7.24 3.75
C LEU A 101 10.92 -7.54 4.09
N GLU A 102 11.73 -6.50 4.25
CA GLU A 102 13.16 -6.61 4.59
C GLU A 102 13.39 -7.22 5.99
N ALA A 103 12.49 -6.93 6.91
CA ALA A 103 12.51 -7.50 8.26
C ALA A 103 11.96 -8.95 8.33
N GLY A 104 11.56 -9.55 7.21
CA GLY A 104 11.00 -10.90 7.16
C GLY A 104 9.61 -11.05 7.80
N LYS A 105 8.92 -9.95 8.07
CA LYS A 105 7.56 -9.95 8.64
C LYS A 105 6.50 -10.34 7.59
N PRO A 106 5.30 -10.76 8.02
CA PRO A 106 4.15 -10.93 7.14
C PRO A 106 3.82 -9.63 6.40
N LEU A 107 3.40 -9.75 5.14
CA LEU A 107 3.02 -8.60 4.32
C LEU A 107 1.50 -8.38 4.37
N GLU A 108 1.08 -7.16 4.66
CA GLU A 108 -0.34 -6.75 4.66
C GLU A 108 -0.83 -6.31 3.27
N LEU A 109 -0.23 -6.84 2.19
CA LEU A 109 -0.57 -6.44 0.81
C LEU A 109 -2.02 -6.78 0.46
N ALA A 110 -2.51 -7.96 0.85
CA ALA A 110 -3.88 -8.38 0.62
C ALA A 110 -4.90 -7.41 1.25
N ALA A 111 -4.65 -6.94 2.47
CA ALA A 111 -5.52 -6.00 3.15
C ALA A 111 -5.55 -4.60 2.50
N ILE A 112 -4.58 -4.29 1.65
CA ILE A 112 -4.44 -2.96 1.03
C ILE A 112 -4.85 -3.00 -0.44
N ILE A 113 -4.13 -3.77 -1.29
CA ILE A 113 -4.39 -3.75 -2.74
C ILE A 113 -5.55 -4.65 -3.12
N ASP A 114 -5.68 -5.83 -2.52
CA ASP A 114 -6.76 -6.77 -2.87
C ASP A 114 -8.12 -6.22 -2.42
N ALA A 115 -8.19 -5.50 -1.30
CA ALA A 115 -9.41 -4.80 -0.89
C ALA A 115 -9.84 -3.73 -1.92
N VAL A 116 -8.89 -3.03 -2.56
CA VAL A 116 -9.23 -2.06 -3.62
C VAL A 116 -9.67 -2.78 -4.90
N VAL A 117 -9.06 -3.92 -5.23
CA VAL A 117 -9.49 -4.76 -6.36
C VAL A 117 -10.89 -5.34 -6.14
N GLU A 118 -11.21 -5.79 -4.92
CA GLU A 118 -12.55 -6.25 -4.56
C GLU A 118 -13.58 -5.11 -4.69
N LEU A 119 -13.24 -3.90 -4.26
CA LEU A 119 -14.09 -2.73 -4.45
C LEU A 119 -14.25 -2.38 -5.95
N ALA A 120 -13.25 -2.61 -6.79
CA ALA A 120 -13.37 -2.46 -8.23
C ALA A 120 -14.42 -3.42 -8.81
N ASP A 121 -14.44 -4.68 -8.34
CA ASP A 121 -15.47 -5.66 -8.74
C ASP A 121 -16.86 -5.23 -8.29
N LEU A 122 -17.01 -4.81 -7.03
CA LEU A 122 -18.28 -4.38 -6.46
C LEU A 122 -18.85 -3.11 -7.12
N THR A 123 -17.97 -2.25 -7.63
CA THR A 123 -18.35 -0.99 -8.28
C THR A 123 -18.37 -1.08 -9.82
N GLU A 124 -18.14 -2.29 -10.35
CA GLU A 124 -18.02 -2.52 -11.79
C GLU A 124 -17.04 -1.53 -12.45
N THR A 125 -15.87 -1.36 -11.82
CA THR A 125 -14.81 -0.47 -12.31
C THR A 125 -13.70 -1.29 -12.95
N ASP A 126 -13.30 -0.90 -14.15
CA ASP A 126 -12.14 -1.50 -14.80
C ASP A 126 -10.85 -0.97 -14.13
N ALA A 127 -10.01 -1.89 -13.63
CA ALA A 127 -8.79 -1.56 -12.90
C ALA A 127 -7.62 -2.49 -13.30
N PRO A 128 -7.24 -2.50 -14.58
CA PRO A 128 -6.25 -3.46 -15.10
C PRO A 128 -4.87 -3.32 -14.46
N ALA A 129 -4.41 -2.10 -14.20
CA ALA A 129 -3.10 -1.87 -13.60
C ALA A 129 -3.07 -2.33 -12.13
N MET A 130 -4.12 -2.02 -11.35
CA MET A 130 -4.26 -2.49 -9.98
C MET A 130 -4.28 -4.03 -9.91
N ARG A 131 -5.07 -4.68 -10.79
CA ARG A 131 -5.16 -6.15 -10.85
C ARG A 131 -3.83 -6.80 -11.21
N ALA A 132 -3.11 -6.27 -12.20
CA ALA A 132 -1.82 -6.79 -12.60
C ALA A 132 -0.79 -6.72 -11.46
N VAL A 133 -0.74 -5.59 -10.76
CA VAL A 133 0.17 -5.40 -9.62
C VAL A 133 -0.26 -6.28 -8.43
N ALA A 134 -1.56 -6.40 -8.14
CA ALA A 134 -2.08 -7.30 -7.10
C ALA A 134 -1.68 -8.76 -7.35
N ALA A 135 -1.84 -9.25 -8.58
CA ALA A 135 -1.44 -10.61 -8.95
C ALA A 135 0.06 -10.86 -8.74
N ALA A 136 0.92 -9.90 -9.11
CA ALA A 136 2.36 -10.01 -8.88
C ALA A 136 2.71 -10.02 -7.38
N CYS A 137 2.01 -9.23 -6.58
CA CYS A 137 2.18 -9.19 -5.13
C CYS A 137 1.71 -10.49 -4.45
N ALA A 138 0.62 -11.08 -4.90
CA ALA A 138 0.13 -12.36 -4.39
C ALA A 138 1.18 -13.46 -4.59
N LEU A 139 1.74 -13.57 -5.81
CA LEU A 139 2.80 -14.53 -6.10
C LEU A 139 4.05 -14.29 -5.25
N LEU A 140 4.45 -13.02 -5.06
CA LEU A 140 5.58 -12.68 -4.19
C LEU A 140 5.34 -13.16 -2.76
N ALA A 141 4.15 -12.96 -2.22
CA ALA A 141 3.80 -13.39 -0.86
C ALA A 141 3.86 -14.92 -0.72
N GLU A 142 3.26 -15.66 -1.66
CA GLU A 142 3.28 -17.13 -1.69
C GLU A 142 4.69 -17.70 -1.78
N THR A 143 5.53 -17.14 -2.67
CA THR A 143 6.92 -17.57 -2.85
C THR A 143 7.71 -17.41 -1.56
N ARG A 144 7.53 -16.28 -0.86
CA ARG A 144 8.23 -16.03 0.41
C ARG A 144 7.77 -16.92 1.56
N GLU A 145 6.50 -17.27 1.61
CA GLU A 145 6.01 -18.23 2.61
C GLU A 145 6.57 -19.65 2.35
N ALA A 146 6.68 -20.05 1.08
CA ALA A 146 7.31 -21.31 0.70
C ALA A 146 8.79 -21.36 1.12
N ASP A 147 9.55 -20.27 0.88
CA ASP A 147 10.95 -20.16 1.25
C ASP A 147 11.16 -20.26 2.78
N LYS A 148 10.31 -19.59 3.58
CA LYS A 148 10.34 -19.70 5.05
C LYS A 148 10.08 -21.12 5.54
N THR A 149 9.12 -21.81 4.93
CA THR A 149 8.79 -23.19 5.30
C THR A 149 9.92 -24.14 5.00
N GLN A 150 10.61 -23.97 3.87
CA GLN A 150 11.79 -24.77 3.51
C GLN A 150 12.99 -24.48 4.44
N ALA A 151 13.25 -23.24 4.77
CA ALA A 151 14.32 -22.85 5.67
C ALA A 151 14.08 -23.36 7.11
N GLY A 152 12.83 -23.36 7.59
CA GLY A 152 12.47 -23.88 8.92
C GLY A 152 12.46 -25.42 9.04
N GLY A 153 12.27 -26.14 7.94
CA GLY A 153 12.20 -27.60 7.90
C GLY A 153 13.56 -28.31 7.88
N GLY A 154 14.68 -27.56 7.71
CA GLY A 154 16.03 -28.12 7.56
C GLY A 154 16.76 -28.50 8.85
N ALA A 155 16.23 -28.19 10.03
CA ALA A 155 16.86 -28.56 11.30
C ALA A 155 16.44 -29.99 11.73
N ARG A 156 17.00 -31.03 11.09
CA ARG A 156 16.95 -32.41 11.65
C ARG A 156 17.80 -32.42 12.93
N PRO A 157 17.27 -32.90 14.07
CA PRO A 157 18.11 -33.12 15.25
C PRO A 157 19.18 -34.14 14.92
N VAL A 158 20.46 -33.79 15.10
CA VAL A 158 21.56 -34.72 15.08
C VAL A 158 21.34 -35.67 16.24
N ALA A 159 20.98 -36.93 15.96
CA ALA A 159 20.89 -37.96 16.96
C ALA A 159 22.29 -38.14 17.55
N SER A 160 22.45 -37.80 18.83
CA SER A 160 23.63 -38.16 19.62
C SER A 160 23.66 -39.67 19.77
N ALA A 161 24.57 -40.35 19.07
CA ALA A 161 24.94 -41.72 19.34
C ALA A 161 25.84 -41.73 20.58
N SER A 162 25.35 -42.36 21.61
CA SER A 162 26.12 -42.79 22.79
C SER A 162 26.84 -44.09 22.51
#